data_1e5dcbe4af8d6054da28e8a0080882a4
#
_entry.id   1e5dcbe4af8d6054da28e8a0080882a4
#
_cell.length_a   1.000
_cell.length_b   1.000
_cell.length_c   1.000
_cell.angle_alpha   90.00
_cell.angle_beta   90.00
_cell.angle_gamma   90.00
#
_symmetry.space_group_name_H-M   'P 1'
#
loop_
_entity.id
_entity.type
_entity.pdbx_description
1 polymer ?
#
loop_
_entity_poly.entity_id
_entity_poly.type
_entity_poly.pdbx_seq_one_letter_code
_entity_poly.pdbx_strand_id
1 'polypeptide(L)'
;MMSPNLFYQDFLLCIGVASLIFGLFLLFFKAPANNIYQPYRRSKSLLAAGYLVMSLNIMFWGITFDDRFTKPDLLDINNEIIAFYLLYIIFNYALCNLLDHHYLTRRRLLTDAFRWVGVIAISALSMLPLFEKIRWGIAAFISFLLIEYIVSFLYKFRKLYLHNDKVMANYFADDKRRFVAWTNRLILLMVVYGLLAFISIFQGIWFNFFFQCYALVFNFFVVISFLNHCQPYGDIEKAYMEWEEQEKSVCQPEITRSKVVYHLLESKLKIWVAREKYTEPNLTLDSLSTYVGTNHTYLSRFLKETHGVNFSEWVSGLRVSKAKELMRKNPKDKLENVAYLSGFSSLSYFSKVFSHLEGVSPARWRDSMSL
;
A
#
# COMPACT_ATOMS: atom_id res chain seq x y z
N MET A 1 8.91 -45.75 0.90
CA MET A 1 8.07 -44.53 0.98
C MET A 1 8.70 -43.62 2.03
N MET A 2 8.91 -42.37 1.71
CA MET A 2 9.43 -41.33 2.62
C MET A 2 8.39 -41.10 3.72
N SER A 3 8.82 -40.98 4.97
CA SER A 3 7.87 -40.70 6.07
C SER A 3 7.29 -39.26 5.83
N PRO A 4 6.02 -39.01 6.21
CA PRO A 4 5.43 -37.65 6.07
C PRO A 4 6.27 -36.59 6.79
N ASN A 5 6.93 -36.93 7.88
CA ASN A 5 7.80 -36.03 8.63
C ASN A 5 9.05 -35.65 7.84
N LEU A 6 9.74 -36.61 7.23
CA LEU A 6 10.92 -36.34 6.42
C LEU A 6 10.57 -35.51 5.16
N PHE A 7 9.44 -35.80 4.52
CA PHE A 7 8.93 -35.02 3.40
C PHE A 7 8.68 -33.55 3.80
N TYR A 8 8.05 -33.32 4.95
CA TYR A 8 7.75 -31.98 5.43
C TYR A 8 9.02 -31.21 5.83
N GLN A 9 10.00 -31.88 6.41
CA GLN A 9 11.31 -31.33 6.74
C GLN A 9 12.02 -30.79 5.50
N ASP A 10 12.16 -31.62 4.46
CA ASP A 10 12.78 -31.22 3.21
C ASP A 10 12.00 -30.08 2.53
N PHE A 11 10.68 -30.11 2.62
CA PHE A 11 9.82 -29.06 2.12
C PHE A 11 10.06 -27.71 2.83
N LEU A 12 10.19 -27.69 4.17
CA LEU A 12 10.53 -26.47 4.92
C LEU A 12 11.90 -25.92 4.50
N LEU A 13 12.91 -26.76 4.31
CA LEU A 13 14.21 -26.31 3.82
C LEU A 13 14.10 -25.67 2.44
N CYS A 14 13.30 -26.24 1.53
CA CYS A 14 13.05 -25.64 0.23
C CYS A 14 12.38 -24.26 0.35
N ILE A 15 11.37 -24.10 1.23
CA ILE A 15 10.72 -22.81 1.48
C ILE A 15 11.68 -21.80 2.10
N GLY A 16 12.55 -22.25 3.03
CA GLY A 16 13.61 -21.42 3.60
C GLY A 16 14.57 -20.89 2.53
N VAL A 17 15.02 -21.75 1.61
CA VAL A 17 15.86 -21.36 0.46
C VAL A 17 15.11 -20.39 -0.48
N ALA A 18 13.83 -20.65 -0.77
CA ALA A 18 13.04 -19.73 -1.59
C ALA A 18 12.94 -18.34 -0.94
N SER A 19 12.72 -18.28 0.37
CA SER A 19 12.70 -17.02 1.13
C SER A 19 14.06 -16.30 1.10
N LEU A 20 15.16 -17.06 1.19
CA LEU A 20 16.52 -16.53 1.03
C LEU A 20 16.71 -15.89 -0.35
N ILE A 21 16.28 -16.58 -1.41
CA ILE A 21 16.36 -16.08 -2.78
C ILE A 21 15.56 -14.76 -2.91
N PHE A 22 14.36 -14.66 -2.34
CA PHE A 22 13.57 -13.42 -2.34
C PHE A 22 14.32 -12.28 -1.64
N GLY A 23 14.91 -12.55 -0.47
CA GLY A 23 15.71 -11.57 0.27
C GLY A 23 16.92 -11.07 -0.53
N LEU A 24 17.72 -12.00 -1.06
CA LEU A 24 18.89 -11.69 -1.88
C LEU A 24 18.50 -10.96 -3.17
N PHE A 25 17.45 -11.40 -3.85
CA PHE A 25 16.95 -10.74 -5.05
C PHE A 25 16.58 -9.27 -4.78
N LEU A 26 15.85 -8.99 -3.70
CA LEU A 26 15.54 -7.62 -3.29
C LEU A 26 16.79 -6.82 -2.92
N LEU A 27 17.79 -7.42 -2.28
CA LEU A 27 19.06 -6.72 -1.97
C LEU A 27 19.77 -6.28 -3.25
N PHE A 28 19.91 -7.16 -4.23
CA PHE A 28 20.65 -6.89 -5.46
C PHE A 28 19.85 -6.09 -6.49
N PHE A 29 18.51 -6.04 -6.38
CA PHE A 29 17.70 -5.21 -7.27
C PHE A 29 18.09 -3.74 -7.14
N LYS A 30 18.44 -3.11 -8.28
CA LYS A 30 18.86 -1.72 -8.35
C LYS A 30 17.64 -0.82 -8.59
N ALA A 31 17.17 -0.17 -7.54
CA ALA A 31 16.21 0.93 -7.68
C ALA A 31 16.96 2.22 -8.11
N PRO A 32 16.29 3.17 -8.78
CA PRO A 32 16.90 4.42 -9.21
C PRO A 32 17.63 5.16 -8.09
N ALA A 33 18.78 5.78 -8.42
CA ALA A 33 19.66 6.42 -7.43
C ALA A 33 19.16 7.82 -6.97
N ASN A 34 18.17 8.40 -7.67
CA ASN A 34 17.60 9.71 -7.35
C ASN A 34 17.04 9.72 -5.90
N ASN A 35 17.15 10.88 -5.24
CA ASN A 35 16.67 11.10 -3.87
C ASN A 35 15.18 10.83 -3.70
N ILE A 36 14.36 11.05 -4.72
CA ILE A 36 12.93 10.72 -4.76
C ILE A 36 12.67 9.25 -4.41
N TYR A 37 13.58 8.35 -4.82
CA TYR A 37 13.47 6.91 -4.53
C TYR A 37 14.10 6.49 -3.20
N GLN A 38 14.55 7.41 -2.36
CA GLN A 38 15.17 7.08 -1.08
C GLN A 38 14.24 6.29 -0.15
N PRO A 39 12.95 6.67 0.03
CA PRO A 39 12.02 5.88 0.86
C PRO A 39 11.76 4.49 0.25
N TYR A 40 11.62 4.40 -1.07
CA TYR A 40 11.49 3.11 -1.77
C TYR A 40 12.69 2.19 -1.54
N ARG A 41 13.93 2.73 -1.64
CA ARG A 41 15.15 1.96 -1.36
C ARG A 41 15.23 1.48 0.09
N ARG A 42 14.80 2.32 1.06
CA ARG A 42 14.70 1.92 2.48
C ARG A 42 13.67 0.80 2.68
N SER A 43 12.49 0.94 2.09
CA SER A 43 11.45 -0.09 2.13
C SER A 43 11.91 -1.40 1.49
N LYS A 44 12.61 -1.34 0.37
CA LYS A 44 13.24 -2.48 -0.30
C LYS A 44 14.23 -3.21 0.63
N SER A 45 15.11 -2.45 1.31
CA SER A 45 16.09 -3.04 2.23
C SER A 45 15.44 -3.66 3.45
N LEU A 46 14.36 -3.06 3.97
CA LEU A 46 13.57 -3.63 5.06
C LEU A 46 12.85 -4.92 4.63
N LEU A 47 12.23 -4.95 3.44
CA LEU A 47 11.63 -6.17 2.91
C LEU A 47 12.67 -7.28 2.74
N ALA A 48 13.84 -6.94 2.19
CA ALA A 48 14.94 -7.89 2.06
C ALA A 48 15.36 -8.45 3.42
N ALA A 49 15.55 -7.59 4.43
CA ALA A 49 15.87 -8.02 5.79
C ALA A 49 14.77 -8.92 6.37
N GLY A 50 13.49 -8.60 6.15
CA GLY A 50 12.36 -9.43 6.58
C GLY A 50 12.41 -10.83 5.96
N TYR A 51 12.68 -10.93 4.65
CA TYR A 51 12.81 -12.24 3.99
C TYR A 51 14.03 -13.03 4.45
N LEU A 52 15.15 -12.37 4.77
CA LEU A 52 16.33 -13.05 5.34
C LEU A 52 16.02 -13.59 6.75
N VAL A 53 15.37 -12.80 7.61
CA VAL A 53 14.93 -13.25 8.93
C VAL A 53 13.94 -14.41 8.82
N MET A 54 12.98 -14.33 7.91
CA MET A 54 12.01 -15.38 7.64
C MET A 54 12.69 -16.67 7.16
N SER A 55 13.66 -16.54 6.25
CA SER A 55 14.46 -17.69 5.78
C SER A 55 15.18 -18.37 6.93
N LEU A 56 15.87 -17.61 7.78
CA LEU A 56 16.60 -18.15 8.94
C LEU A 56 15.64 -18.87 9.89
N ASN A 57 14.48 -18.29 10.17
CA ASN A 57 13.47 -18.94 11.04
C ASN A 57 12.96 -20.26 10.44
N ILE A 58 12.57 -20.26 9.17
CA ILE A 58 12.06 -21.48 8.50
C ILE A 58 13.16 -22.55 8.39
N MET A 59 14.39 -22.16 8.05
CA MET A 59 15.52 -23.11 7.99
C MET A 59 15.86 -23.68 9.36
N PHE A 60 15.83 -22.86 10.42
CA PHE A 60 16.01 -23.34 11.79
C PHE A 60 14.99 -24.45 12.12
N TRP A 61 13.71 -24.24 11.83
CA TRP A 61 12.68 -25.25 12.02
C TRP A 61 12.87 -26.47 11.11
N GLY A 62 13.30 -26.31 9.87
CA GLY A 62 13.62 -27.41 8.98
C GLY A 62 14.79 -28.26 9.49
N ILE A 63 15.83 -27.65 10.05
CA ILE A 63 17.00 -28.37 10.58
C ILE A 63 16.71 -29.04 11.93
N THR A 64 15.95 -28.36 12.80
CA THR A 64 15.61 -28.87 14.14
C THR A 64 14.33 -29.68 14.17
N PHE A 65 13.77 -30.00 12.98
CA PHE A 65 12.52 -30.73 12.85
C PHE A 65 12.58 -32.04 13.59
N ASP A 66 11.62 -32.24 14.51
CA ASP A 66 11.43 -33.43 15.32
C ASP A 66 9.93 -33.73 15.43
N ASP A 67 9.53 -34.88 16.01
CA ASP A 67 8.12 -35.26 16.21
C ASP A 67 7.31 -34.25 17.06
N ARG A 68 7.97 -33.25 17.64
CA ARG A 68 7.38 -32.12 18.37
C ARG A 68 6.38 -31.29 17.55
N PHE A 69 6.44 -31.34 16.22
CA PHE A 69 5.43 -30.69 15.36
C PHE A 69 4.02 -31.24 15.50
N THR A 70 3.88 -32.40 16.09
CA THR A 70 2.57 -32.99 16.44
C THR A 70 2.03 -32.46 17.77
N LYS A 71 2.91 -31.94 18.63
CA LYS A 71 2.58 -31.34 19.94
C LYS A 71 3.61 -30.25 20.26
N PRO A 72 3.43 -29.02 19.74
CA PRO A 72 4.36 -27.94 20.03
C PRO A 72 4.43 -27.69 21.53
N ASP A 73 5.64 -27.60 22.05
CA ASP A 73 5.84 -27.23 23.45
C ASP A 73 5.76 -25.68 23.60
N LEU A 74 5.80 -25.24 24.84
CA LEU A 74 5.68 -23.82 25.15
C LEU A 74 6.87 -23.00 24.59
N LEU A 75 8.05 -23.61 24.49
CA LEU A 75 9.24 -22.96 23.93
C LEU A 75 9.07 -22.71 22.45
N ASP A 76 8.55 -23.71 21.73
CA ASP A 76 8.27 -23.63 20.30
C ASP A 76 7.26 -22.52 20.00
N ILE A 77 6.15 -22.47 20.76
CA ILE A 77 5.12 -21.43 20.64
C ILE A 77 5.71 -20.04 20.89
N ASN A 78 6.49 -19.87 21.94
CA ASN A 78 7.10 -18.58 22.26
C ASN A 78 8.11 -18.13 21.18
N ASN A 79 8.94 -19.04 20.65
CA ASN A 79 9.89 -18.74 19.58
C ASN A 79 9.18 -18.28 18.32
N GLU A 80 8.08 -18.93 17.93
CA GLU A 80 7.29 -18.51 16.77
C GLU A 80 6.65 -17.12 16.98
N ILE A 81 6.09 -16.85 18.16
CA ILE A 81 5.50 -15.53 18.47
C ILE A 81 6.56 -14.43 18.40
N ILE A 82 7.77 -14.68 18.95
CA ILE A 82 8.89 -13.73 18.92
C ILE A 82 9.31 -13.44 17.45
N ALA A 83 9.44 -14.51 16.64
CA ALA A 83 9.80 -14.38 15.24
C ALA A 83 8.73 -13.61 14.44
N PHE A 84 7.46 -13.93 14.60
CA PHE A 84 6.35 -13.22 13.95
C PHE A 84 6.27 -11.78 14.41
N TYR A 85 6.49 -11.46 15.68
CA TYR A 85 6.49 -10.10 16.17
C TYR A 85 7.56 -9.25 15.43
N LEU A 86 8.79 -9.77 15.30
CA LEU A 86 9.86 -9.12 14.57
C LEU A 86 9.51 -8.93 13.09
N LEU A 87 9.00 -9.97 12.43
CA LEU A 87 8.59 -9.90 11.03
C LEU A 87 7.49 -8.86 10.82
N TYR A 88 6.49 -8.81 11.69
CA TYR A 88 5.45 -7.78 11.63
C TYR A 88 6.02 -6.37 11.76
N ILE A 89 6.97 -6.14 12.66
CA ILE A 89 7.67 -4.84 12.78
C ILE A 89 8.33 -4.48 11.45
N ILE A 90 9.12 -5.39 10.88
CA ILE A 90 9.92 -5.13 9.67
C ILE A 90 9.00 -4.86 8.47
N PHE A 91 8.01 -5.72 8.22
CA PHE A 91 7.07 -5.55 7.10
C PHE A 91 6.20 -4.30 7.27
N ASN A 92 5.77 -3.98 8.50
CA ASN A 92 5.07 -2.74 8.81
C ASN A 92 5.89 -1.52 8.37
N TYR A 93 7.14 -1.44 8.82
CA TYR A 93 8.01 -0.31 8.43
C TYR A 93 8.25 -0.25 6.93
N ALA A 94 8.43 -1.40 6.28
CA ALA A 94 8.61 -1.45 4.84
C ALA A 94 7.41 -0.88 4.07
N LEU A 95 6.19 -1.23 4.47
CA LEU A 95 4.97 -0.81 3.76
C LEU A 95 4.53 0.61 4.14
N CYS A 96 4.60 0.99 5.41
CA CYS A 96 4.24 2.34 5.83
C CYS A 96 5.20 3.41 5.30
N ASN A 97 6.49 3.09 5.18
CA ASN A 97 7.48 4.01 4.63
C ASN A 97 7.30 4.27 3.12
N LEU A 98 6.53 3.44 2.40
CA LEU A 98 6.10 3.71 1.03
C LEU A 98 4.98 4.75 0.94
N LEU A 99 4.19 4.90 2.00
CA LEU A 99 3.07 5.84 2.06
C LEU A 99 3.43 7.15 2.75
N ASP A 100 4.44 7.13 3.60
CA ASP A 100 4.91 8.29 4.37
C ASP A 100 6.43 8.20 4.53
N HIS A 101 7.17 9.03 3.78
CA HIS A 101 8.64 9.04 3.81
C HIS A 101 9.21 9.49 5.16
N HIS A 102 8.40 10.12 6.03
CA HIS A 102 8.74 10.45 7.42
C HIS A 102 8.36 9.37 8.44
N TYR A 103 7.79 8.23 7.99
CA TYR A 103 7.35 7.18 8.90
C TYR A 103 8.49 6.57 9.70
N LEU A 104 9.67 6.42 9.08
CA LEU A 104 10.85 5.77 9.66
C LEU A 104 11.60 6.73 10.59
N THR A 105 11.16 6.87 11.83
CA THR A 105 11.82 7.72 12.83
C THR A 105 12.61 6.89 13.85
N ARG A 106 13.76 7.41 14.30
CA ARG A 106 14.59 6.76 15.34
C ARG A 106 13.78 6.44 16.60
N ARG A 107 12.88 7.34 17.03
CA ARG A 107 12.04 7.14 18.21
C ARG A 107 11.11 5.94 18.05
N ARG A 108 10.43 5.80 16.92
CA ARG A 108 9.54 4.65 16.65
C ARG A 108 10.32 3.35 16.61
N LEU A 109 11.46 3.32 15.89
CA LEU A 109 12.33 2.15 15.82
C LEU A 109 12.79 1.68 17.20
N LEU A 110 13.26 2.60 18.03
CA LEU A 110 13.67 2.28 19.40
C LEU A 110 12.50 1.77 20.23
N THR A 111 11.32 2.40 20.14
CA THR A 111 10.13 1.97 20.89
C THR A 111 9.73 0.55 20.53
N ASP A 112 9.69 0.21 19.24
CA ASP A 112 9.30 -1.13 18.80
C ASP A 112 10.40 -2.17 19.06
N ALA A 113 11.68 -1.77 18.99
CA ALA A 113 12.79 -2.63 19.41
C ALA A 113 12.72 -2.94 20.91
N PHE A 114 12.42 -1.94 21.77
CA PHE A 114 12.22 -2.18 23.21
C PHE A 114 11.02 -3.09 23.49
N ARG A 115 9.93 -2.94 22.77
CA ARG A 115 8.77 -3.84 22.87
C ARG A 115 9.15 -5.28 22.52
N TRP A 116 9.87 -5.47 21.42
CA TRP A 116 10.31 -6.80 20.98
C TRP A 116 11.28 -7.43 21.99
N VAL A 117 12.28 -6.69 22.47
CA VAL A 117 13.19 -7.15 23.53
C VAL A 117 12.43 -7.47 24.82
N GLY A 118 11.41 -6.68 25.17
CA GLY A 118 10.52 -6.97 26.29
C GLY A 118 9.78 -8.29 26.14
N VAL A 119 9.27 -8.60 24.95
CA VAL A 119 8.62 -9.88 24.64
C VAL A 119 9.60 -11.06 24.80
N ILE A 120 10.85 -10.91 24.33
CA ILE A 120 11.92 -11.92 24.52
C ILE A 120 12.19 -12.12 26.01
N ALA A 121 12.35 -11.04 26.79
CA ALA A 121 12.63 -11.12 28.21
C ALA A 121 11.49 -11.81 28.99
N ILE A 122 10.22 -11.47 28.68
CA ILE A 122 9.05 -12.11 29.29
C ILE A 122 8.99 -13.61 28.93
N SER A 123 9.28 -13.94 27.66
CA SER A 123 9.36 -15.34 27.21
C SER A 123 10.45 -16.11 27.97
N ALA A 124 11.65 -15.55 28.10
CA ALA A 124 12.74 -16.15 28.84
C ALA A 124 12.40 -16.37 30.32
N LEU A 125 11.73 -15.40 30.95
CA LEU A 125 11.25 -15.53 32.33
C LEU A 125 10.27 -16.70 32.50
N SER A 126 9.41 -16.96 31.50
CA SER A 126 8.46 -18.07 31.54
C SER A 126 9.12 -19.45 31.62
N MET A 127 10.39 -19.55 31.24
CA MET A 127 11.16 -20.84 31.30
C MET A 127 11.75 -21.13 32.71
N LEU A 128 11.77 -20.15 33.57
CA LEU A 128 12.26 -20.36 34.95
C LEU A 128 11.29 -21.24 35.77
N PRO A 129 11.78 -22.13 36.64
CA PRO A 129 10.95 -23.04 37.45
C PRO A 129 9.91 -22.28 38.30
N LEU A 130 10.27 -21.06 38.77
CA LEU A 130 9.40 -20.21 39.57
C LEU A 130 8.06 -19.90 38.90
N PHE A 131 8.04 -19.80 37.56
CA PHE A 131 6.86 -19.43 36.76
C PHE A 131 6.13 -20.64 36.17
N GLU A 132 6.49 -21.88 36.51
CA GLU A 132 5.94 -23.09 35.91
C GLU A 132 4.41 -23.15 35.92
N LYS A 133 3.78 -22.75 37.03
CA LYS A 133 2.32 -22.77 37.17
C LYS A 133 1.58 -21.76 36.30
N ILE A 134 2.25 -20.70 35.86
CA ILE A 134 1.65 -19.58 35.08
C ILE A 134 2.22 -19.47 33.68
N ARG A 135 3.06 -20.41 33.24
CA ARG A 135 3.72 -20.38 31.91
C ARG A 135 2.76 -20.14 30.76
N TRP A 136 1.63 -20.85 30.77
CA TRP A 136 0.59 -20.66 29.72
C TRP A 136 -0.08 -19.28 29.78
N GLY A 137 -0.25 -18.74 30.97
CA GLY A 137 -0.74 -17.37 31.14
C GLY A 137 0.23 -16.34 30.56
N ILE A 138 1.55 -16.55 30.71
CA ILE A 138 2.59 -15.71 30.14
C ILE A 138 2.57 -15.81 28.60
N ALA A 139 2.47 -17.02 28.03
CA ALA A 139 2.36 -17.20 26.58
C ALA A 139 1.11 -16.53 26.01
N ALA A 140 -0.03 -16.63 26.70
CA ALA A 140 -1.26 -15.92 26.34
C ALA A 140 -1.06 -14.40 26.39
N PHE A 141 -0.35 -13.87 27.38
CA PHE A 141 -0.04 -12.45 27.50
C PHE A 141 0.88 -11.96 26.35
N ILE A 142 1.91 -12.73 25.99
CA ILE A 142 2.80 -12.43 24.87
C ILE A 142 1.99 -12.41 23.54
N SER A 143 1.10 -13.39 23.36
CA SER A 143 0.19 -13.44 22.20
C SER A 143 -0.73 -12.21 22.16
N PHE A 144 -1.25 -11.78 23.30
CA PHE A 144 -2.05 -10.58 23.42
C PHE A 144 -1.26 -9.31 23.00
N LEU A 145 0.02 -9.19 23.42
CA LEU A 145 0.88 -8.08 23.00
C LEU A 145 1.11 -8.04 21.48
N LEU A 146 1.23 -9.21 20.84
CA LEU A 146 1.32 -9.30 19.38
C LEU A 146 0.02 -8.83 18.71
N ILE A 147 -1.13 -9.27 19.22
CA ILE A 147 -2.44 -8.86 18.69
C ILE A 147 -2.64 -7.36 18.88
N GLU A 148 -2.31 -6.79 20.05
CA GLU A 148 -2.37 -5.34 20.31
C GLU A 148 -1.51 -4.57 19.31
N TYR A 149 -0.30 -5.05 19.05
CA TYR A 149 0.59 -4.44 18.08
C TYR A 149 -0.02 -4.44 16.67
N ILE A 150 -0.58 -5.56 16.22
CA ILE A 150 -1.22 -5.70 14.91
C ILE A 150 -2.42 -4.74 14.80
N VAL A 151 -3.30 -4.69 15.80
CA VAL A 151 -4.48 -3.82 15.80
C VAL A 151 -4.06 -2.33 15.79
N SER A 152 -3.08 -1.96 16.62
CA SER A 152 -2.50 -0.61 16.65
C SER A 152 -1.91 -0.21 15.30
N PHE A 153 -1.21 -1.15 14.64
CA PHE A 153 -0.68 -0.97 13.30
C PHE A 153 -1.79 -0.75 12.27
N LEU A 154 -2.81 -1.60 12.24
CA LEU A 154 -3.92 -1.48 11.29
C LEU A 154 -4.65 -0.14 11.42
N TYR A 155 -4.86 0.34 12.64
CA TYR A 155 -5.44 1.65 12.89
C TYR A 155 -4.59 2.79 12.32
N LYS A 156 -3.27 2.77 12.60
CA LYS A 156 -2.32 3.78 12.08
C LYS A 156 -2.25 3.75 10.56
N PHE A 157 -2.17 2.53 10.00
CA PHE A 157 -2.14 2.34 8.55
C PHE A 157 -3.42 2.85 7.87
N ARG A 158 -4.61 2.53 8.43
CA ARG A 158 -5.87 3.05 7.90
C ARG A 158 -5.89 4.58 7.85
N LYS A 159 -5.40 5.24 8.91
CA LYS A 159 -5.29 6.70 8.95
C LYS A 159 -4.37 7.23 7.85
N LEU A 160 -3.20 6.61 7.68
CA LEU A 160 -2.22 6.94 6.66
C LEU A 160 -2.79 6.70 5.25
N TYR A 161 -3.43 5.56 5.03
CA TYR A 161 -4.10 5.23 3.78
C TYR A 161 -5.14 6.28 3.38
N LEU A 162 -6.04 6.63 4.28
CA LEU A 162 -7.10 7.62 4.01
C LEU A 162 -6.53 9.01 3.73
N HIS A 163 -5.43 9.39 4.39
CA HIS A 163 -4.73 10.63 4.11
C HIS A 163 -4.15 10.62 2.70
N ASN A 164 -3.41 9.59 2.34
CA ASN A 164 -2.80 9.46 1.02
C ASN A 164 -3.83 9.38 -0.12
N ASP A 165 -4.95 8.66 0.09
CA ASP A 165 -6.03 8.61 -0.92
C ASP A 165 -6.62 9.99 -1.20
N LYS A 166 -6.78 10.83 -0.17
CA LYS A 166 -7.22 12.23 -0.32
C LYS A 166 -6.19 13.08 -1.07
N VAL A 167 -4.89 12.95 -0.74
CA VAL A 167 -3.82 13.70 -1.43
C VAL A 167 -3.80 13.30 -2.90
N MET A 168 -3.83 12.01 -3.21
CA MET A 168 -3.86 11.52 -4.58
C MET A 168 -5.07 12.02 -5.36
N ALA A 169 -6.26 12.02 -4.75
CA ALA A 169 -7.49 12.54 -5.36
C ALA A 169 -7.43 14.05 -5.64
N ASN A 170 -6.71 14.79 -4.81
CA ASN A 170 -6.57 16.24 -4.99
C ASN A 170 -5.47 16.62 -6.00
N TYR A 171 -4.48 15.75 -6.22
CA TYR A 171 -3.31 16.07 -7.04
C TYR A 171 -3.36 15.53 -8.47
N PHE A 172 -3.88 14.30 -8.68
CA PHE A 172 -3.89 13.62 -9.97
C PHE A 172 -5.28 13.56 -10.57
N ALA A 173 -5.40 13.89 -11.87
CA ALA A 173 -6.62 13.67 -12.65
C ALA A 173 -6.80 12.18 -13.03
N ASP A 174 -5.71 11.41 -13.14
CA ASP A 174 -5.69 10.02 -13.54
C ASP A 174 -5.71 9.05 -12.33
N ASP A 175 -5.98 7.75 -12.60
CA ASP A 175 -6.13 6.71 -11.57
C ASP A 175 -4.78 6.31 -10.93
N LYS A 176 -4.06 7.27 -10.34
CA LYS A 176 -2.87 7.00 -9.51
C LYS A 176 -3.25 6.38 -8.14
N ARG A 177 -4.53 6.37 -7.79
CA ARG A 177 -5.07 5.66 -6.60
C ARG A 177 -4.79 4.16 -6.62
N ARG A 178 -4.49 3.57 -7.80
CA ARG A 178 -4.11 2.16 -7.91
C ARG A 178 -2.93 1.79 -7.01
N PHE A 179 -1.96 2.70 -6.85
CA PHE A 179 -0.83 2.48 -5.96
C PHE A 179 -1.27 2.39 -4.49
N VAL A 180 -2.10 3.33 -4.04
CA VAL A 180 -2.62 3.35 -2.67
C VAL A 180 -3.53 2.14 -2.41
N ALA A 181 -4.37 1.78 -3.39
CA ALA A 181 -5.22 0.59 -3.32
C ALA A 181 -4.42 -0.72 -3.29
N TRP A 182 -3.26 -0.75 -3.96
CA TRP A 182 -2.36 -1.90 -3.90
C TRP A 182 -1.79 -2.11 -2.50
N THR A 183 -1.29 -1.06 -1.84
CA THR A 183 -0.76 -1.16 -0.48
C THR A 183 -1.83 -1.63 0.51
N ASN A 184 -3.07 -1.15 0.38
CA ASN A 184 -4.19 -1.60 1.20
C ASN A 184 -4.49 -3.10 1.00
N ARG A 185 -4.48 -3.59 -0.25
CA ARG A 185 -4.67 -5.02 -0.54
C ARG A 185 -3.54 -5.87 0.04
N LEU A 186 -2.29 -5.42 -0.05
CA LEU A 186 -1.15 -6.12 0.55
C LEU A 186 -1.32 -6.27 2.06
N ILE A 187 -1.72 -5.22 2.75
CA ILE A 187 -1.89 -5.29 4.20
C ILE A 187 -3.05 -6.20 4.59
N LEU A 188 -4.18 -6.15 3.86
CA LEU A 188 -5.27 -7.08 4.11
C LEU A 188 -4.81 -8.54 3.96
N LEU A 189 -4.08 -8.86 2.90
CA LEU A 189 -3.51 -10.19 2.68
C LEU A 189 -2.47 -10.56 3.75
N MET A 190 -1.68 -9.59 4.22
CA MET A 190 -0.73 -9.79 5.31
C MET A 190 -1.41 -10.11 6.65
N VAL A 191 -2.57 -9.52 6.92
CA VAL A 191 -3.37 -9.85 8.11
C VAL A 191 -3.90 -11.29 8.01
N VAL A 192 -4.44 -11.67 6.85
CA VAL A 192 -4.88 -13.06 6.60
C VAL A 192 -3.72 -14.04 6.76
N TYR A 193 -2.56 -13.71 6.18
CA TYR A 193 -1.33 -14.50 6.35
C TYR A 193 -0.97 -14.69 7.82
N GLY A 194 -0.98 -13.61 8.62
CA GLY A 194 -0.65 -13.68 10.03
C GLY A 194 -1.65 -14.49 10.87
N LEU A 195 -2.95 -14.41 10.55
CA LEU A 195 -3.96 -15.24 11.20
C LEU A 195 -3.74 -16.72 10.88
N LEU A 196 -3.47 -17.05 9.62
CA LEU A 196 -3.16 -18.43 9.22
C LEU A 196 -1.86 -18.93 9.86
N ALA A 197 -0.83 -18.09 9.95
CA ALA A 197 0.42 -18.38 10.63
C ALA A 197 0.19 -18.68 12.11
N PHE A 198 -0.63 -17.88 12.81
CA PHE A 198 -0.96 -18.13 14.20
C PHE A 198 -1.74 -19.44 14.39
N ILE A 199 -2.73 -19.72 13.53
CA ILE A 199 -3.48 -20.97 13.56
C ILE A 199 -2.56 -22.17 13.30
N SER A 200 -1.58 -22.04 12.40
CA SER A 200 -0.66 -23.12 12.01
C SER A 200 0.16 -23.66 13.17
N ILE A 201 0.44 -22.85 14.21
CA ILE A 201 1.16 -23.29 15.42
C ILE A 201 0.44 -24.44 16.14
N PHE A 202 -0.89 -24.47 16.07
CA PHE A 202 -1.73 -25.44 16.78
C PHE A 202 -2.24 -26.58 15.90
N GLN A 203 -1.86 -26.60 14.61
CA GLN A 203 -2.36 -27.56 13.63
C GLN A 203 -1.32 -28.60 13.25
N GLY A 204 -1.78 -29.71 12.69
CA GLY A 204 -0.91 -30.80 12.24
C GLY A 204 -0.14 -30.48 10.93
N ILE A 205 0.75 -31.42 10.54
CA ILE A 205 1.66 -31.29 9.39
C ILE A 205 0.94 -30.91 8.10
N TRP A 206 -0.22 -31.49 7.81
CA TRP A 206 -0.93 -31.21 6.56
C TRP A 206 -1.44 -29.78 6.47
N PHE A 207 -1.95 -29.22 7.55
CA PHE A 207 -2.36 -27.80 7.58
C PHE A 207 -1.13 -26.90 7.37
N ASN A 208 -0.04 -27.19 8.07
CA ASN A 208 1.22 -26.47 7.93
C ASN A 208 1.78 -26.56 6.51
N PHE A 209 1.69 -27.71 5.85
CA PHE A 209 2.09 -27.86 4.44
C PHE A 209 1.30 -26.94 3.53
N PHE A 210 -0.03 -26.95 3.60
CA PHE A 210 -0.86 -26.06 2.77
C PHE A 210 -0.65 -24.58 3.11
N PHE A 211 -0.46 -24.26 4.39
CA PHE A 211 -0.11 -22.91 4.80
C PHE A 211 1.21 -22.43 4.18
N GLN A 212 2.24 -23.25 4.18
CA GLN A 212 3.53 -22.91 3.59
C GLN A 212 3.47 -22.80 2.05
N CYS A 213 2.66 -23.60 1.38
CA CYS A 213 2.36 -23.43 -0.05
C CYS A 213 1.71 -22.06 -0.31
N TYR A 214 0.69 -21.69 0.47
CA TYR A 214 0.06 -20.37 0.40
C TYR A 214 1.07 -19.26 0.68
N ALA A 215 1.89 -19.42 1.71
CA ALA A 215 2.94 -18.47 2.10
C ALA A 215 3.92 -18.21 0.94
N LEU A 216 4.36 -19.26 0.24
CA LEU A 216 5.27 -19.12 -0.90
C LEU A 216 4.64 -18.29 -2.03
N VAL A 217 3.41 -18.63 -2.41
CA VAL A 217 2.67 -17.89 -3.45
C VAL A 217 2.44 -16.44 -3.05
N PHE A 218 2.05 -16.20 -1.80
CA PHE A 218 1.84 -14.86 -1.27
C PHE A 218 3.14 -14.04 -1.28
N ASN A 219 4.24 -14.60 -0.80
CA ASN A 219 5.53 -13.90 -0.77
C ASN A 219 6.06 -13.60 -2.18
N PHE A 220 5.89 -14.52 -3.13
CA PHE A 220 6.20 -14.28 -4.55
C PHE A 220 5.36 -13.12 -5.10
N PHE A 221 4.05 -13.10 -4.82
CA PHE A 221 3.17 -12.00 -5.20
C PHE A 221 3.62 -10.67 -4.60
N VAL A 222 4.03 -10.63 -3.31
CA VAL A 222 4.54 -9.42 -2.65
C VAL A 222 5.78 -8.88 -3.37
N VAL A 223 6.76 -9.74 -3.65
CA VAL A 223 8.01 -9.35 -4.31
C VAL A 223 7.75 -8.79 -5.72
N ILE A 224 7.04 -9.53 -6.56
CA ILE A 224 6.72 -9.10 -7.93
C ILE A 224 5.91 -7.80 -7.91
N SER A 225 4.92 -7.73 -7.03
CA SER A 225 4.07 -6.55 -6.90
C SER A 225 4.85 -5.32 -6.42
N PHE A 226 5.77 -5.49 -5.48
CA PHE A 226 6.67 -4.43 -5.02
C PHE A 226 7.54 -3.90 -6.16
N LEU A 227 8.13 -4.78 -6.97
CA LEU A 227 8.98 -4.40 -8.10
C LEU A 227 8.19 -3.63 -9.18
N ASN A 228 7.00 -4.11 -9.52
CA ASN A 228 6.14 -3.47 -10.53
C ASN A 228 5.69 -2.06 -10.13
N HIS A 229 5.73 -1.73 -8.84
CA HIS A 229 5.37 -0.40 -8.34
C HIS A 229 6.57 0.55 -8.20
N CYS A 230 7.77 0.15 -8.62
CA CYS A 230 8.96 1.00 -8.56
C CYS A 230 8.82 2.26 -9.43
N GLN A 231 8.41 2.12 -10.69
CA GLN A 231 8.24 3.27 -11.60
C GLN A 231 7.11 4.22 -11.15
N PRO A 232 5.87 3.73 -10.89
CA PRO A 232 4.79 4.60 -10.42
C PRO A 232 5.11 5.33 -9.11
N TYR A 233 5.95 4.73 -8.26
CA TYR A 233 6.37 5.35 -7.00
C TYR A 233 7.07 6.69 -7.19
N GLY A 234 7.97 6.79 -8.17
CA GLY A 234 8.73 8.03 -8.40
C GLY A 234 7.83 9.23 -8.73
N ASP A 235 6.81 9.02 -9.56
CA ASP A 235 5.84 10.07 -9.91
C ASP A 235 5.01 10.50 -8.69
N ILE A 236 4.60 9.53 -7.88
CA ILE A 236 3.77 9.75 -6.69
C ILE A 236 4.55 10.49 -5.62
N GLU A 237 5.79 10.06 -5.35
CA GLU A 237 6.65 10.70 -4.34
C GLU A 237 7.01 12.12 -4.72
N LYS A 238 7.30 12.36 -6.00
CA LYS A 238 7.55 13.72 -6.50
C LYS A 238 6.34 14.63 -6.25
N ALA A 239 5.14 14.17 -6.60
CA ALA A 239 3.91 14.91 -6.35
C ALA A 239 3.66 15.17 -4.87
N TYR A 240 3.98 14.19 -4.01
CA TYR A 240 3.82 14.31 -2.57
C TYR A 240 4.79 15.35 -1.97
N MET A 241 6.05 15.34 -2.42
CA MET A 241 7.06 16.31 -1.98
C MET A 241 6.69 17.74 -2.42
N GLU A 242 6.24 17.92 -3.66
CA GLU A 242 5.77 19.20 -4.19
C GLU A 242 4.55 19.73 -3.40
N TRP A 243 3.61 18.85 -3.07
CA TRP A 243 2.48 19.18 -2.22
C TRP A 243 2.91 19.64 -0.82
N GLU A 244 3.82 18.91 -0.17
CA GLU A 244 4.29 19.21 1.19
C GLU A 244 5.09 20.52 1.27
N GLU A 245 5.94 20.80 0.27
CA GLU A 245 6.69 22.07 0.19
C GLU A 245 5.76 23.27 0.09
N GLN A 246 4.72 23.15 -0.72
CA GLN A 246 3.77 24.25 -0.90
C GLN A 246 2.84 24.43 0.31
N GLU A 247 2.44 23.33 0.99
CA GLU A 247 1.67 23.43 2.22
C GLU A 247 2.47 24.17 3.32
N LYS A 248 3.77 23.93 3.42
CA LYS A 248 4.67 24.66 4.32
C LYS A 248 4.85 26.15 3.94
N SER A 249 4.84 26.46 2.65
CA SER A 249 4.97 27.86 2.17
C SER A 249 3.70 28.68 2.37
N VAL A 250 2.54 28.07 2.47
CA VAL A 250 1.23 28.73 2.71
C VAL A 250 1.02 29.13 4.19
N CYS A 251 1.92 28.75 5.11
CA CYS A 251 1.94 29.31 6.46
C CYS A 251 2.32 30.80 6.53
N GLN A 252 2.48 31.51 5.41
CA GLN A 252 2.54 32.96 5.37
C GLN A 252 1.14 33.59 5.18
N PRO A 253 0.87 34.77 5.80
CA PRO A 253 -0.48 35.25 6.01
C PRO A 253 -1.20 35.63 4.73
N GLU A 254 -2.48 35.23 4.65
CA GLU A 254 -3.56 35.85 3.87
C GLU A 254 -3.17 36.63 2.62
N ILE A 255 -2.92 35.93 1.51
CA ILE A 255 -3.26 36.55 0.24
C ILE A 255 -4.79 36.60 0.22
N THR A 256 -5.27 37.78 0.55
CA THR A 256 -6.65 38.22 0.63
C THR A 256 -7.55 37.42 -0.32
N ARG A 257 -8.68 36.90 0.18
CA ARG A 257 -9.86 36.41 -0.56
C ARG A 257 -10.42 37.53 -1.48
N SER A 258 -9.60 38.05 -2.37
CA SER A 258 -10.01 39.07 -3.32
C SER A 258 -10.89 38.40 -4.35
N LYS A 259 -12.15 38.82 -4.44
CA LYS A 259 -13.08 38.45 -5.52
C LYS A 259 -12.44 38.63 -6.90
N VAL A 260 -11.51 39.57 -7.04
CA VAL A 260 -10.75 39.85 -8.26
C VAL A 260 -9.84 38.68 -8.64
N VAL A 261 -9.15 38.06 -7.67
CA VAL A 261 -8.25 36.90 -7.93
C VAL A 261 -9.07 35.69 -8.36
N TYR A 262 -10.22 35.45 -7.73
CA TYR A 262 -11.12 34.35 -8.12
C TYR A 262 -11.68 34.56 -9.54
N HIS A 263 -12.04 35.75 -9.89
CA HIS A 263 -12.52 36.07 -11.24
C HIS A 263 -11.44 35.86 -12.31
N LEU A 264 -10.18 36.24 -12.00
CA LEU A 264 -9.05 35.99 -12.88
C LEU A 264 -8.74 34.48 -13.05
N LEU A 265 -8.79 33.72 -11.97
CA LEU A 265 -8.62 32.26 -12.03
C LEU A 265 -9.73 31.62 -12.87
N GLU A 266 -10.96 32.01 -12.64
CA GLU A 266 -12.11 31.49 -13.37
C GLU A 266 -12.02 31.75 -14.87
N SER A 267 -11.59 32.96 -15.27
CA SER A 267 -11.40 33.29 -16.67
C SER A 267 -10.30 32.47 -17.33
N LYS A 268 -9.16 32.26 -16.65
CA LYS A 268 -8.07 31.43 -17.15
C LYS A 268 -8.47 29.95 -17.25
N LEU A 269 -9.23 29.46 -16.28
CA LEU A 269 -9.77 28.07 -16.28
C LEU A 269 -10.76 27.88 -17.44
N LYS A 270 -11.63 28.87 -17.72
CA LYS A 270 -12.52 28.83 -18.89
C LYS A 270 -11.74 28.71 -20.21
N ILE A 271 -10.65 29.47 -20.36
CA ILE A 271 -9.77 29.37 -21.54
C ILE A 271 -9.12 27.99 -21.62
N TRP A 272 -8.65 27.45 -20.48
CA TRP A 272 -8.03 26.14 -20.41
C TRP A 272 -9.01 25.02 -20.80
N VAL A 273 -10.26 25.09 -20.32
CA VAL A 273 -11.34 24.19 -20.69
C VAL A 273 -11.71 24.30 -22.15
N ALA A 274 -11.84 25.54 -22.68
CA ALA A 274 -12.16 25.77 -24.08
C ALA A 274 -11.09 25.23 -25.05
N ARG A 275 -9.84 25.15 -24.60
CA ARG A 275 -8.73 24.50 -25.34
C ARG A 275 -8.65 23.01 -25.17
N GLU A 276 -9.60 22.41 -24.50
CA GLU A 276 -9.70 20.95 -24.19
C GLU A 276 -8.44 20.36 -23.52
N LYS A 277 -7.65 21.17 -22.81
CA LYS A 277 -6.41 20.73 -22.16
C LYS A 277 -6.61 19.69 -21.07
N TYR A 278 -7.84 19.49 -20.61
CA TYR A 278 -8.22 18.42 -19.69
C TYR A 278 -8.12 17.01 -20.30
N THR A 279 -8.00 16.90 -21.64
CA THR A 279 -7.80 15.62 -22.33
C THR A 279 -6.34 15.18 -22.36
N GLU A 280 -5.39 16.05 -21.98
CA GLU A 280 -3.98 15.71 -21.91
C GLU A 280 -3.72 14.58 -20.90
N PRO A 281 -2.85 13.59 -21.21
CA PRO A 281 -2.50 12.52 -20.29
C PRO A 281 -1.66 13.00 -19.10
N ASN A 282 -1.69 12.29 -17.99
CA ASN A 282 -0.90 12.57 -16.78
C ASN A 282 -1.10 13.98 -16.19
N LEU A 283 -2.29 14.52 -16.33
CA LEU A 283 -2.62 15.85 -15.84
C LEU A 283 -2.56 15.91 -14.32
N THR A 284 -1.85 16.88 -13.78
CA THR A 284 -1.71 17.12 -12.34
C THR A 284 -2.25 18.50 -11.96
N LEU A 285 -2.61 18.66 -10.69
CA LEU A 285 -3.01 19.94 -10.14
C LEU A 285 -1.88 20.97 -10.26
N ASP A 286 -0.62 20.54 -10.14
CA ASP A 286 0.55 21.39 -10.29
C ASP A 286 0.69 21.92 -11.73
N SER A 287 0.54 21.06 -12.75
CA SER A 287 0.57 21.49 -14.15
C SER A 287 -0.53 22.51 -14.46
N LEU A 288 -1.73 22.33 -13.88
CA LEU A 288 -2.81 23.31 -14.04
C LEU A 288 -2.52 24.60 -13.26
N SER A 289 -2.00 24.50 -12.04
CA SER A 289 -1.66 25.67 -11.21
C SER A 289 -0.60 26.54 -11.88
N THR A 290 0.42 25.93 -12.47
CA THR A 290 1.44 26.60 -13.29
C THR A 290 0.82 27.29 -14.50
N TYR A 291 -0.08 26.63 -15.23
CA TYR A 291 -0.77 27.22 -16.38
C TYR A 291 -1.59 28.45 -16.02
N VAL A 292 -2.34 28.41 -14.91
CA VAL A 292 -3.16 29.55 -14.48
C VAL A 292 -2.37 30.59 -13.68
N GLY A 293 -1.09 30.30 -13.31
CA GLY A 293 -0.20 31.22 -12.58
C GLY A 293 -0.57 31.37 -11.11
N THR A 294 -0.83 30.25 -10.44
CA THR A 294 -1.11 30.19 -8.99
C THR A 294 -0.39 28.99 -8.37
N ASN A 295 -0.54 28.78 -7.07
CA ASN A 295 -0.08 27.56 -6.44
C ASN A 295 -1.21 26.51 -6.32
N HIS A 296 -0.82 25.23 -6.17
CA HIS A 296 -1.78 24.14 -6.15
C HIS A 296 -2.74 24.17 -4.96
N THR A 297 -2.27 24.64 -3.78
CA THR A 297 -3.11 24.74 -2.57
C THR A 297 -4.23 25.75 -2.77
N TYR A 298 -3.90 26.89 -3.38
CA TYR A 298 -4.90 27.93 -3.68
C TYR A 298 -5.88 27.45 -4.75
N LEU A 299 -5.40 26.79 -5.80
CA LEU A 299 -6.23 26.23 -6.86
C LEU A 299 -7.14 25.12 -6.34
N SER A 300 -6.63 24.21 -5.51
CA SER A 300 -7.43 23.15 -4.88
C SER A 300 -8.55 23.71 -4.00
N ARG A 301 -8.24 24.77 -3.22
CA ARG A 301 -9.23 25.48 -2.40
C ARG A 301 -10.28 26.16 -3.28
N PHE A 302 -9.85 26.86 -4.33
CA PHE A 302 -10.73 27.49 -5.29
C PHE A 302 -11.71 26.51 -5.92
N LEU A 303 -11.24 25.35 -6.42
CA LEU A 303 -12.09 24.31 -7.01
C LEU A 303 -13.12 23.79 -5.99
N LYS A 304 -12.70 23.57 -4.76
CA LYS A 304 -13.58 23.08 -3.70
C LYS A 304 -14.65 24.13 -3.29
N GLU A 305 -14.28 25.41 -3.18
CA GLU A 305 -15.19 26.48 -2.80
C GLU A 305 -16.15 26.86 -3.94
N THR A 306 -15.69 26.83 -5.21
CA THR A 306 -16.47 27.27 -6.35
C THR A 306 -17.29 26.14 -6.99
N HIS A 307 -16.71 24.94 -7.07
CA HIS A 307 -17.33 23.79 -7.76
C HIS A 307 -17.76 22.67 -6.80
N GLY A 308 -17.40 22.73 -5.52
CA GLY A 308 -17.78 21.71 -4.51
C GLY A 308 -17.04 20.38 -4.63
N VAL A 309 -16.08 20.26 -5.56
CA VAL A 309 -15.38 19.02 -5.93
C VAL A 309 -13.89 19.16 -5.84
N ASN A 310 -13.17 18.05 -5.73
CA ASN A 310 -11.71 18.03 -5.81
C ASN A 310 -11.23 18.07 -7.28
N PHE A 311 -9.90 18.23 -7.48
CA PHE A 311 -9.31 18.35 -8.82
C PHE A 311 -9.59 17.11 -9.70
N SER A 312 -9.45 15.89 -9.16
CA SER A 312 -9.71 14.67 -9.92
C SER A 312 -11.18 14.55 -10.35
N GLU A 313 -12.10 14.90 -9.46
CA GLU A 313 -13.53 14.91 -9.75
C GLU A 313 -13.90 15.97 -10.78
N TRP A 314 -13.32 17.18 -10.67
CA TRP A 314 -13.55 18.27 -11.62
C TRP A 314 -13.09 17.89 -13.03
N VAL A 315 -11.86 17.42 -13.20
CA VAL A 315 -11.33 16.98 -14.50
C VAL A 315 -12.12 15.79 -15.04
N SER A 316 -12.46 14.82 -14.17
CA SER A 316 -13.27 13.66 -14.54
C SER A 316 -14.64 14.05 -15.10
N GLY A 317 -15.29 15.06 -14.52
CA GLY A 317 -16.56 15.60 -15.02
C GLY A 317 -16.42 16.21 -16.42
N LEU A 318 -15.35 16.97 -16.67
CA LEU A 318 -15.05 17.52 -17.99
C LEU A 318 -14.81 16.41 -19.02
N ARG A 319 -14.00 15.40 -18.67
CA ARG A 319 -13.70 14.25 -19.53
C ARG A 319 -14.95 13.41 -19.85
N VAL A 320 -15.85 13.18 -18.87
CA VAL A 320 -17.11 12.48 -19.10
C VAL A 320 -18.02 13.29 -20.03
N SER A 321 -18.08 14.61 -19.86
CA SER A 321 -18.83 15.49 -20.77
C SER A 321 -18.31 15.40 -22.20
N LYS A 322 -16.98 15.38 -22.38
CA LYS A 322 -16.34 15.16 -23.69
C LYS A 322 -16.65 13.78 -24.28
N ALA A 323 -16.60 12.73 -23.45
CA ALA A 323 -16.94 11.39 -23.88
C ALA A 323 -18.38 11.30 -24.39
N LYS A 324 -19.32 11.95 -23.71
CA LYS A 324 -20.73 12.06 -24.14
C LYS A 324 -20.86 12.75 -25.47
N GLU A 325 -20.11 13.85 -25.70
CA GLU A 325 -20.05 14.54 -26.97
C GLU A 325 -19.54 13.63 -28.10
N LEU A 326 -18.42 12.92 -27.87
CA LEU A 326 -17.84 12.01 -28.86
C LEU A 326 -18.79 10.86 -29.20
N MET A 327 -19.43 10.25 -28.20
CA MET A 327 -20.41 9.19 -28.41
C MET A 327 -21.66 9.64 -29.18
N ARG A 328 -22.07 10.93 -29.03
CA ARG A 328 -23.16 11.51 -29.83
C ARG A 328 -22.73 11.73 -31.29
N LYS A 329 -21.50 12.24 -31.51
CA LYS A 329 -20.98 12.48 -32.85
C LYS A 329 -20.75 11.18 -33.63
N ASN A 330 -20.19 10.17 -32.96
CA ASN A 330 -19.81 8.88 -33.55
C ASN A 330 -20.31 7.70 -32.69
N PRO A 331 -21.61 7.32 -32.78
CA PRO A 331 -22.17 6.26 -31.95
C PRO A 331 -21.53 4.88 -32.15
N LYS A 332 -20.88 4.66 -33.29
CA LYS A 332 -20.23 3.37 -33.66
C LYS A 332 -18.79 3.25 -33.18
N ASP A 333 -18.20 4.32 -32.65
CA ASP A 333 -16.82 4.28 -32.15
C ASP A 333 -16.66 3.30 -30.98
N LYS A 334 -15.51 2.63 -30.95
CA LYS A 334 -15.15 1.77 -29.80
C LYS A 334 -15.05 2.62 -28.55
N LEU A 335 -15.61 2.15 -27.45
CA LEU A 335 -15.56 2.83 -26.15
C LEU A 335 -14.11 3.08 -25.66
N GLU A 336 -13.18 2.25 -26.11
CA GLU A 336 -11.75 2.43 -25.83
C GLU A 336 -11.21 3.71 -26.50
N ASN A 337 -11.57 3.97 -27.76
CA ASN A 337 -11.21 5.19 -28.47
C ASN A 337 -11.85 6.42 -27.81
N VAL A 338 -13.15 6.32 -27.47
CA VAL A 338 -13.86 7.39 -26.76
C VAL A 338 -13.16 7.73 -25.44
N ALA A 339 -12.78 6.69 -24.65
CA ALA A 339 -12.05 6.88 -23.40
C ALA A 339 -10.73 7.62 -23.63
N TYR A 340 -9.92 7.16 -24.59
CA TYR A 340 -8.63 7.76 -24.91
C TYR A 340 -8.76 9.22 -25.39
N LEU A 341 -9.64 9.48 -26.34
CA LEU A 341 -9.88 10.82 -26.90
C LEU A 341 -10.46 11.80 -25.87
N SER A 342 -11.11 11.28 -24.84
CA SER A 342 -11.60 12.07 -23.71
C SER A 342 -10.55 12.31 -22.62
N GLY A 343 -9.34 11.75 -22.79
CA GLY A 343 -8.22 11.93 -21.86
C GLY A 343 -8.13 10.88 -20.73
N PHE A 344 -8.91 9.81 -20.76
CA PHE A 344 -8.78 8.73 -19.77
C PHE A 344 -7.60 7.81 -20.10
N SER A 345 -6.85 7.41 -19.08
CA SER A 345 -5.69 6.52 -19.22
C SER A 345 -6.05 5.06 -19.49
N SER A 346 -7.29 4.65 -19.29
CA SER A 346 -7.78 3.29 -19.57
C SER A 346 -9.29 3.21 -19.68
N LEU A 347 -9.79 2.24 -20.46
CA LEU A 347 -11.22 1.93 -20.59
C LEU A 347 -11.86 1.54 -19.24
N SER A 348 -11.11 0.81 -18.40
CA SER A 348 -11.60 0.38 -17.07
C SER A 348 -11.85 1.57 -16.15
N TYR A 349 -10.92 2.52 -16.12
CA TYR A 349 -11.06 3.75 -15.32
C TYR A 349 -12.18 4.64 -15.85
N PHE A 350 -12.24 4.84 -17.17
CA PHE A 350 -13.33 5.54 -17.85
C PHE A 350 -14.69 4.96 -17.47
N SER A 351 -14.87 3.64 -17.61
CA SER A 351 -16.15 2.97 -17.32
C SER A 351 -16.58 3.14 -15.86
N LYS A 352 -15.61 3.06 -14.94
CA LYS A 352 -15.86 3.26 -13.50
C LYS A 352 -16.31 4.69 -13.20
N VAL A 353 -15.57 5.68 -13.71
CA VAL A 353 -15.85 7.11 -13.50
C VAL A 353 -17.17 7.51 -14.15
N PHE A 354 -17.38 7.09 -15.40
CA PHE A 354 -18.63 7.36 -16.12
C PHE A 354 -19.83 6.80 -15.40
N SER A 355 -19.78 5.52 -14.97
CA SER A 355 -20.87 4.90 -14.23
C SER A 355 -21.15 5.57 -12.88
N HIS A 356 -20.09 6.08 -12.23
CA HIS A 356 -20.23 6.81 -10.97
C HIS A 356 -20.95 8.16 -11.16
N LEU A 357 -20.63 8.89 -12.23
CA LEU A 357 -21.19 10.21 -12.50
C LEU A 357 -22.57 10.17 -13.16
N GLU A 358 -22.81 9.21 -14.08
CA GLU A 358 -24.03 9.12 -14.87
C GLU A 358 -25.03 8.08 -14.34
N GLY A 359 -24.66 7.26 -13.35
CA GLY A 359 -25.50 6.18 -12.79
C GLY A 359 -25.64 4.95 -13.69
N VAL A 360 -25.15 5.00 -14.92
CA VAL A 360 -25.22 3.89 -15.91
C VAL A 360 -23.88 3.70 -16.63
N SER A 361 -23.64 2.49 -17.13
CA SER A 361 -22.40 2.22 -17.89
C SER A 361 -22.34 3.00 -19.22
N PRO A 362 -21.13 3.33 -19.73
CA PRO A 362 -20.98 4.03 -21.02
C PRO A 362 -21.70 3.34 -22.17
N ALA A 363 -21.69 2.01 -22.19
CA ALA A 363 -22.40 1.23 -23.21
C ALA A 363 -23.92 1.43 -23.13
N ARG A 364 -24.49 1.25 -21.95
CA ARG A 364 -25.94 1.46 -21.74
C ARG A 364 -26.36 2.89 -22.02
N TRP A 365 -25.54 3.87 -21.64
CA TRP A 365 -25.80 5.27 -21.91
C TRP A 365 -25.83 5.53 -23.42
N ARG A 366 -24.88 4.98 -24.18
CA ARG A 366 -24.86 5.09 -25.64
C ARG A 366 -26.09 4.42 -26.29
N ASP A 367 -26.45 3.23 -25.84
CA ASP A 367 -27.59 2.48 -26.39
C ASP A 367 -28.91 3.23 -26.14
N SER A 368 -29.05 3.93 -25.02
CA SER A 368 -30.23 4.76 -24.71
C SER A 368 -30.41 5.98 -25.62
N MET A 369 -29.36 6.39 -26.35
CA MET A 369 -29.46 7.48 -27.35
C MET A 369 -29.89 6.97 -28.72
N SER A 370 -29.87 5.66 -28.95
CA SER A 370 -30.21 5.03 -30.23
C SER A 370 -31.68 4.65 -30.29
N LEU A 371 -32.41 4.88 -29.21
CA LEU A 371 -33.85 4.74 -29.06
C LEU A 371 -34.54 6.11 -29.17
#